data_4c7e927a931ddd6e1d64cea66c99c1a7
#
_entry.id   4c7e927a931ddd6e1d64cea66c99c1a7
#
_cell.length_a   1.000
_cell.length_b   1.000
_cell.length_c   1.000
_cell.angle_alpha   90.00
_cell.angle_beta   90.00
_cell.angle_gamma   90.00
#
_symmetry.space_group_name_H-M   'P 1'
#
loop_
_entity.id
_entity.type
_entity.pdbx_description
1 polymer ?
#
loop_
_entity_poly.entity_id
_entity_poly.type
_entity_poly.pdbx_seq_one_letter_code
_entity_poly.pdbx_strand_id
1 'polypeptide(L)'
;MADERNPMPMDVPDFVREAEEAMARGETFGQPLAEVTIKFGKGLVGEPFTSKSGKELVEVSIPNPDKTDTRPWESFVISPKMIHDNQFGKGVWMKLPGDGTTRLSRSVKTGMDETGRSTWGRETREVCNTELKALMESYKDRSRGSVLSDLSDRKEETAAASPSGKAARKQEDAR
;
A
#
# COMPACT_ATOMS: atom_id res chain seq x y z
N MET A 1 8.65 -47.10 -55.66
CA MET A 1 9.17 -47.17 -54.30
C MET A 1 9.00 -45.82 -53.67
N ALA A 2 7.96 -45.68 -52.89
CA ALA A 2 7.70 -44.44 -52.11
C ALA A 2 8.55 -44.46 -50.87
N ASP A 3 9.41 -43.47 -50.75
CA ASP A 3 10.25 -43.23 -49.58
C ASP A 3 9.33 -42.60 -48.48
N GLU A 4 8.81 -43.44 -47.59
CA GLU A 4 8.11 -43.03 -46.39
C GLU A 4 9.13 -42.39 -45.45
N ARG A 5 9.43 -41.11 -45.62
CA ARG A 5 10.08 -40.31 -44.59
C ARG A 5 9.09 -40.18 -43.43
N ASN A 6 9.29 -41.02 -42.48
CA ASN A 6 8.70 -40.89 -41.14
C ASN A 6 9.08 -39.47 -40.61
N PRO A 7 8.12 -38.55 -40.38
CA PRO A 7 8.45 -37.26 -39.80
C PRO A 7 9.00 -37.53 -38.39
N MET A 8 10.26 -37.11 -38.16
CA MET A 8 10.79 -37.08 -36.79
C MET A 8 9.82 -36.37 -35.90
N PRO A 9 9.55 -36.92 -34.70
CA PRO A 9 8.73 -36.21 -33.73
C PRO A 9 9.44 -34.90 -33.44
N MET A 10 8.80 -33.78 -33.83
CA MET A 10 9.25 -32.45 -33.42
C MET A 10 9.23 -32.44 -31.88
N ASP A 11 10.41 -32.24 -31.33
CA ASP A 11 10.55 -32.08 -29.88
C ASP A 11 9.68 -30.85 -29.45
N VAL A 12 8.53 -31.13 -28.87
CA VAL A 12 7.62 -30.08 -28.42
C VAL A 12 8.29 -29.41 -27.25
N PRO A 13 8.54 -28.10 -27.30
CA PRO A 13 9.18 -27.39 -26.21
C PRO A 13 8.48 -27.66 -24.89
N ASP A 14 9.23 -27.87 -23.81
CA ASP A 14 8.71 -28.23 -22.49
C ASP A 14 7.61 -27.31 -22.00
N PHE A 15 7.65 -26.01 -22.32
CA PHE A 15 6.60 -25.05 -21.95
C PHE A 15 5.23 -25.33 -22.61
N VAL A 16 5.20 -25.97 -23.80
CA VAL A 16 3.96 -26.32 -24.48
C VAL A 16 3.32 -27.53 -23.79
N ARG A 17 4.13 -28.50 -23.37
CA ARG A 17 3.66 -29.65 -22.60
C ARG A 17 3.11 -29.24 -21.25
N GLU A 18 3.80 -28.31 -20.57
CA GLU A 18 3.38 -27.75 -19.29
C GLU A 18 2.06 -26.97 -19.41
N ALA A 19 1.87 -26.24 -20.52
CA ALA A 19 0.63 -25.54 -20.83
C ALA A 19 -0.52 -26.50 -21.09
N GLU A 20 -0.29 -27.60 -21.82
CA GLU A 20 -1.31 -28.63 -22.09
C GLU A 20 -1.71 -29.37 -20.82
N GLU A 21 -0.75 -29.68 -19.94
CA GLU A 21 -1.02 -30.32 -18.65
C GLU A 21 -1.79 -29.40 -17.70
N ALA A 22 -1.50 -28.09 -17.70
CA ALA A 22 -2.24 -27.10 -16.93
C ALA A 22 -3.67 -26.94 -17.43
N MET A 23 -3.91 -26.95 -18.75
CA MET A 23 -5.24 -26.96 -19.34
C MET A 23 -6.02 -28.24 -18.99
N ALA A 24 -5.37 -29.39 -18.98
CA ALA A 24 -5.96 -30.66 -18.59
C ALA A 24 -6.37 -30.69 -17.11
N ARG A 25 -5.69 -29.93 -16.25
CA ARG A 25 -6.04 -29.73 -14.85
C ARG A 25 -7.14 -28.69 -14.63
N GLY A 26 -7.67 -28.09 -15.69
CA GLY A 26 -8.68 -27.02 -15.62
C GLY A 26 -8.11 -25.66 -15.21
N GLU A 27 -6.79 -25.50 -15.26
CA GLU A 27 -6.15 -24.20 -15.07
C GLU A 27 -6.29 -23.39 -16.37
N THR A 28 -6.96 -22.26 -16.29
CA THR A 28 -7.12 -21.35 -17.44
C THR A 28 -5.82 -20.55 -17.61
N PHE A 29 -5.03 -20.94 -18.60
CA PHE A 29 -3.89 -20.12 -19.04
C PHE A 29 -4.41 -18.80 -19.63
N GLY A 30 -3.95 -17.69 -19.06
CA GLY A 30 -4.23 -16.36 -19.60
C GLY A 30 -5.50 -15.68 -19.11
N GLN A 31 -6.16 -16.15 -18.05
CA GLN A 31 -7.10 -15.28 -17.36
C GLN A 31 -6.30 -14.12 -16.75
N PRO A 32 -6.68 -12.86 -17.02
CA PRO A 32 -6.06 -11.74 -16.36
C PRO A 32 -6.20 -11.96 -14.85
N LEU A 33 -5.10 -11.87 -14.11
CA LEU A 33 -5.12 -11.94 -12.65
C LEU A 33 -6.20 -10.96 -12.15
N ALA A 34 -7.02 -11.41 -11.23
CA ALA A 34 -8.12 -10.62 -10.70
C ALA A 34 -7.63 -9.24 -10.28
N GLU A 35 -8.41 -8.20 -10.59
CA GLU A 35 -8.09 -6.82 -10.21
C GLU A 35 -7.78 -6.72 -8.70
N VAL A 36 -6.73 -6.00 -8.37
CA VAL A 36 -6.34 -5.72 -6.99
C VAL A 36 -6.99 -4.42 -6.55
N THR A 37 -7.84 -4.50 -5.53
CA THR A 37 -8.44 -3.31 -4.90
C THR A 37 -7.60 -2.90 -3.70
N ILE A 38 -7.11 -1.66 -3.71
CA ILE A 38 -6.31 -1.07 -2.63
C ILE A 38 -7.12 0.05 -1.99
N LYS A 39 -7.28 -0.03 -0.66
CA LYS A 39 -7.99 0.99 0.14
C LYS A 39 -7.00 1.73 1.02
N PHE A 40 -7.03 3.06 1.00
CA PHE A 40 -6.11 3.89 1.78
C PHE A 40 -6.76 5.20 2.23
N GLY A 41 -6.07 5.95 3.09
CA GLY A 41 -6.56 7.22 3.60
C GLY A 41 -6.46 8.35 2.57
N LYS A 42 -7.46 9.23 2.52
CA LYS A 42 -7.46 10.39 1.62
C LYS A 42 -6.27 11.32 1.85
N GLY A 43 -5.75 11.39 3.07
CA GLY A 43 -4.56 12.20 3.39
C GLY A 43 -3.25 11.73 2.75
N LEU A 44 -3.22 10.52 2.15
CA LEU A 44 -2.06 10.02 1.41
C LEU A 44 -2.06 10.49 -0.05
N VAL A 45 -3.16 11.04 -0.54
CA VAL A 45 -3.32 11.57 -1.90
C VAL A 45 -2.91 13.02 -1.91
N GLY A 46 -1.90 13.35 -2.70
CA GLY A 46 -1.44 14.72 -2.93
C GLY A 46 -2.38 15.50 -3.84
N GLU A 47 -2.02 16.76 -4.10
CA GLU A 47 -2.76 17.58 -5.04
C GLU A 47 -2.54 17.15 -6.48
N PRO A 48 -3.57 17.26 -7.35
CA PRO A 48 -3.43 16.95 -8.77
C PRO A 48 -2.43 17.92 -9.44
N PHE A 49 -1.58 17.39 -10.29
CA PHE A 49 -0.64 18.15 -11.08
C PHE A 49 -0.65 17.70 -12.55
N THR A 50 -0.25 18.58 -13.43
CA THR A 50 -0.13 18.27 -14.86
C THR A 50 1.28 17.84 -15.18
N SER A 51 1.45 16.65 -15.75
CA SER A 51 2.74 16.14 -16.20
C SER A 51 3.25 16.91 -17.43
N LYS A 52 4.54 16.78 -17.75
CA LYS A 52 5.13 17.35 -18.98
C LYS A 52 4.45 16.86 -20.25
N SER A 53 3.77 15.72 -20.21
CA SER A 53 2.98 15.16 -21.33
C SER A 53 1.53 15.66 -21.36
N GLY A 54 1.13 16.62 -20.51
CA GLY A 54 -0.22 17.15 -20.45
C GLY A 54 -1.24 16.25 -19.74
N LYS A 55 -0.81 15.17 -19.09
CA LYS A 55 -1.68 14.28 -18.34
C LYS A 55 -1.84 14.77 -16.91
N GLU A 56 -3.08 14.78 -16.42
CA GLU A 56 -3.38 15.06 -15.03
C GLU A 56 -3.06 13.83 -14.18
N LEU A 57 -2.26 14.02 -13.15
CA LEU A 57 -1.74 12.96 -12.28
C LEU A 57 -1.84 13.42 -10.81
N VAL A 58 -1.91 12.45 -9.91
CA VAL A 58 -1.78 12.66 -8.46
C VAL A 58 -0.66 11.79 -7.91
N GLU A 59 0.03 12.30 -6.91
CA GLU A 59 1.03 11.54 -6.17
C GLU A 59 0.36 10.93 -4.93
N VAL A 60 0.57 9.63 -4.72
CA VAL A 60 0.12 8.93 -3.53
C VAL A 60 1.35 8.58 -2.69
N SER A 61 1.36 9.05 -1.47
CA SER A 61 2.47 8.85 -0.54
C SER A 61 2.29 7.59 0.27
N ILE A 62 3.36 6.80 0.40
CA ILE A 62 3.42 5.65 1.30
C ILE A 62 4.20 6.09 2.54
N PRO A 63 3.57 6.11 3.74
CA PRO A 63 4.22 6.56 4.95
C PRO A 63 5.42 5.70 5.35
N ASN A 64 6.41 6.35 5.95
CA ASN A 64 7.61 5.69 6.43
C ASN A 64 7.26 4.65 7.50
N PRO A 65 7.81 3.44 7.44
CA PRO A 65 7.68 2.45 8.51
C PRO A 65 8.36 2.89 9.82
N ASP A 66 9.32 3.80 9.75
CA ASP A 66 9.93 4.42 10.93
C ASP A 66 9.01 5.51 11.48
N LYS A 67 8.49 5.28 12.70
CA LYS A 67 7.57 6.22 13.37
C LYS A 67 8.22 7.54 13.75
N THR A 68 9.54 7.61 13.80
CA THR A 68 10.28 8.84 14.14
C THR A 68 10.44 9.76 12.93
N ASP A 69 10.28 9.24 11.73
CA ASP A 69 10.39 9.99 10.48
C ASP A 69 9.00 10.22 9.87
N THR A 70 8.58 11.46 9.79
CA THR A 70 7.29 11.87 9.23
C THR A 70 7.29 12.00 7.70
N ARG A 71 8.46 11.84 7.06
CA ARG A 71 8.57 11.95 5.61
C ARG A 71 7.94 10.73 4.93
N PRO A 72 7.35 10.89 3.73
CA PRO A 72 6.91 9.75 2.95
C PRO A 72 8.13 8.87 2.61
N TRP A 73 7.99 7.57 2.83
CA TRP A 73 9.05 6.63 2.51
C TRP A 73 9.19 6.44 1.01
N GLU A 74 8.06 6.18 0.37
CA GLU A 74 7.95 6.04 -1.07
C GLU A 74 6.67 6.71 -1.55
N SER A 75 6.61 7.01 -2.82
CA SER A 75 5.41 7.53 -3.48
C SER A 75 5.27 6.95 -4.87
N PHE A 76 4.06 6.95 -5.39
CA PHE A 76 3.77 6.60 -6.77
C PHE A 76 2.80 7.61 -7.38
N VAL A 77 2.80 7.67 -8.69
CA VAL A 77 1.98 8.61 -9.45
C VAL A 77 0.92 7.84 -10.23
N ILE A 78 -0.32 8.29 -10.15
CA ILE A 78 -1.47 7.64 -10.77
C ILE A 78 -2.43 8.69 -11.33
N SER A 79 -3.29 8.31 -12.28
CA SER A 79 -4.35 9.18 -12.75
C SER A 79 -5.41 9.40 -11.66
N PRO A 80 -5.87 10.64 -11.42
CA PRO A 80 -6.92 10.92 -10.43
C PRO A 80 -8.23 10.17 -10.72
N LYS A 81 -8.48 9.82 -11.98
CA LYS A 81 -9.66 9.03 -12.40
C LYS A 81 -9.69 7.60 -11.85
N MET A 82 -8.54 7.08 -11.43
CA MET A 82 -8.43 5.74 -10.84
C MET A 82 -8.68 5.72 -9.33
N ILE A 83 -8.75 6.90 -8.70
CA ILE A 83 -9.01 7.03 -7.27
C ILE A 83 -10.48 7.34 -7.07
N HIS A 84 -11.14 6.54 -6.26
CA HIS A 84 -12.56 6.66 -5.95
C HIS A 84 -12.77 6.93 -4.46
N ASP A 85 -13.68 7.84 -4.14
CA ASP A 85 -14.06 8.10 -2.77
C ASP A 85 -14.86 6.93 -2.19
N ASN A 86 -14.63 6.61 -0.93
CA ASN A 86 -15.42 5.61 -0.22
C ASN A 86 -16.72 6.25 0.26
N GLN A 87 -17.87 5.70 -0.14
CA GLN A 87 -19.20 6.21 0.21
C GLN A 87 -19.49 6.14 1.72
N PHE A 88 -18.84 5.22 2.44
CA PHE A 88 -19.11 4.94 3.85
C PHE A 88 -17.97 5.33 4.80
N GLY A 89 -17.01 6.14 4.36
CA GLY A 89 -15.85 6.49 5.19
C GLY A 89 -14.97 7.58 4.59
N LYS A 90 -13.98 8.01 5.39
CA LYS A 90 -13.01 9.05 5.01
C LYS A 90 -11.87 8.56 4.10
N GLY A 91 -11.95 7.34 3.61
CA GLY A 91 -10.92 6.73 2.77
C GLY A 91 -11.22 6.85 1.28
N VAL A 92 -10.24 6.46 0.50
CA VAL A 92 -10.33 6.28 -0.94
C VAL A 92 -9.93 4.85 -1.31
N TRP A 93 -10.28 4.43 -2.49
CA TRP A 93 -9.88 3.15 -3.03
C TRP A 93 -9.52 3.27 -4.52
N MET A 94 -8.69 2.36 -4.98
CA MET A 94 -8.32 2.24 -6.39
C MET A 94 -8.31 0.77 -6.80
N LYS A 95 -8.52 0.52 -8.09
CA LYS A 95 -8.36 -0.79 -8.71
C LYS A 95 -7.19 -0.78 -9.66
N LEU A 96 -6.35 -1.79 -9.55
CA LEU A 96 -5.19 -2.00 -10.42
C LEU A 96 -5.25 -3.42 -11.00
N PRO A 97 -4.71 -3.64 -12.21
CA PRO A 97 -4.55 -4.98 -12.75
C PRO A 97 -3.69 -5.83 -11.83
N GLY A 98 -4.10 -7.08 -11.57
CA GLY A 98 -3.35 -7.96 -10.67
C GLY A 98 -1.96 -8.35 -11.20
N ASP A 99 -1.82 -8.41 -12.53
CA ASP A 99 -0.58 -8.71 -13.27
C ASP A 99 0.26 -7.47 -13.59
N GLY A 100 -0.22 -6.28 -13.21
CA GLY A 100 0.48 -5.01 -13.44
C GLY A 100 1.55 -4.70 -12.40
N THR A 101 2.43 -3.78 -12.77
CA THR A 101 3.44 -3.20 -11.89
C THR A 101 3.21 -1.71 -11.68
N THR A 102 3.63 -1.22 -10.52
CA THR A 102 3.60 0.20 -10.18
C THR A 102 5.02 0.65 -9.85
N ARG A 103 5.41 1.79 -10.40
CA ARG A 103 6.72 2.38 -10.13
C ARG A 103 6.65 3.23 -8.86
N LEU A 104 7.37 2.80 -7.84
CA LEU A 104 7.59 3.55 -6.62
C LEU A 104 8.83 4.42 -6.74
N SER A 105 8.79 5.58 -6.13
CA SER A 105 9.93 6.50 -6.04
C SER A 105 10.13 6.98 -4.62
N ARG A 106 11.41 7.14 -4.23
CA ARG A 106 11.81 7.70 -2.94
C ARG A 106 12.92 8.71 -3.11
N SER A 107 12.97 9.67 -2.21
CA SER A 107 14.09 10.58 -2.11
C SER A 107 15.17 9.96 -1.23
N VAL A 108 16.40 9.90 -1.74
CA VAL A 108 17.57 9.40 -1.02
C VAL A 108 18.61 10.48 -0.91
N LYS A 109 19.28 10.56 0.23
CA LYS A 109 20.39 11.48 0.40
C LYS A 109 21.60 10.98 -0.39
N THR A 110 22.04 11.75 -1.36
CA THR A 110 23.18 11.41 -2.25
C THR A 110 24.51 11.94 -1.78
N GLY A 111 24.51 12.95 -0.90
CA GLY A 111 25.74 13.52 -0.38
C GLY A 111 25.50 14.89 0.28
N MET A 112 26.54 15.69 0.32
CA MET A 112 26.49 17.09 0.72
C MET A 112 27.13 17.95 -0.40
N ASP A 113 26.60 19.14 -0.61
CA ASP A 113 27.21 20.12 -1.50
C ASP A 113 28.38 20.84 -0.81
N GLU A 114 29.08 21.69 -1.55
CA GLU A 114 30.23 22.49 -1.04
C GLU A 114 29.82 23.44 0.11
N THR A 115 28.54 23.71 0.29
CA THR A 115 27.98 24.57 1.34
C THR A 115 27.55 23.76 2.59
N GLY A 116 27.74 22.45 2.59
CA GLY A 116 27.34 21.55 3.69
C GLY A 116 25.84 21.21 3.70
N ARG A 117 25.10 21.53 2.64
CA ARG A 117 23.70 21.15 2.49
C ARG A 117 23.56 19.76 1.91
N SER A 118 22.60 19.00 2.41
CA SER A 118 22.31 17.65 1.90
C SER A 118 21.80 17.74 0.46
N THR A 119 22.42 16.98 -0.43
CA THR A 119 21.94 16.75 -1.79
C THR A 119 21.04 15.52 -1.81
N TRP A 120 19.96 15.57 -2.59
CA TRP A 120 18.95 14.54 -2.68
C TRP A 120 18.81 14.04 -4.10
N GLY A 121 18.85 12.74 -4.27
CA GLY A 121 18.52 12.06 -5.50
C GLY A 121 17.14 11.39 -5.43
N ARG A 122 16.67 10.92 -6.58
CA ARG A 122 15.44 10.16 -6.68
C ARG A 122 15.77 8.73 -7.08
N GLU A 123 15.37 7.77 -6.28
CA GLU A 123 15.50 6.36 -6.56
C GLU A 123 14.13 5.78 -6.91
N THR A 124 14.07 4.91 -7.90
CA THR A 124 12.82 4.28 -8.35
C THR A 124 12.95 2.78 -8.37
N ARG A 125 11.89 2.08 -7.98
CA ARG A 125 11.76 0.63 -8.12
C ARG A 125 10.37 0.27 -8.63
N GLU A 126 10.24 -0.87 -9.28
CA GLU A 126 8.95 -1.41 -9.69
C GLU A 126 8.53 -2.53 -8.75
N VAL A 127 7.27 -2.51 -8.36
CA VAL A 127 6.64 -3.53 -7.51
C VAL A 127 5.39 -4.04 -8.19
N CYS A 128 5.05 -5.30 -8.00
CA CYS A 128 3.78 -5.80 -8.48
C CYS A 128 2.62 -5.20 -7.66
N ASN A 129 1.46 -5.07 -8.28
CA ASN A 129 0.31 -4.42 -7.64
C ASN A 129 -0.19 -5.18 -6.41
N THR A 130 0.04 -6.48 -6.32
CA THR A 130 -0.21 -7.29 -5.12
C THR A 130 0.73 -6.93 -3.97
N GLU A 131 2.01 -6.68 -4.26
CA GLU A 131 2.98 -6.19 -3.28
C GLU A 131 2.64 -4.76 -2.82
N LEU A 132 2.24 -3.88 -3.75
CA LEU A 132 1.78 -2.55 -3.42
C LEU A 132 0.59 -2.58 -2.45
N LYS A 133 -0.37 -3.49 -2.68
CA LYS A 133 -1.49 -3.70 -1.75
C LYS A 133 -1.00 -4.09 -0.37
N ALA A 134 -0.09 -5.07 -0.27
CA ALA A 134 0.46 -5.52 1.00
C ALA A 134 1.20 -4.38 1.75
N LEU A 135 1.97 -3.55 1.05
CA LEU A 135 2.63 -2.37 1.62
C LEU A 135 1.62 -1.37 2.20
N MET A 136 0.55 -1.08 1.48
CA MET A 136 -0.48 -0.14 1.91
C MET A 136 -1.32 -0.70 3.09
N GLU A 137 -1.60 -2.00 3.11
CA GLU A 137 -2.32 -2.67 4.20
C GLU A 137 -1.47 -2.76 5.48
N SER A 138 -0.18 -3.06 5.36
CA SER A 138 0.74 -3.08 6.50
C SER A 138 0.85 -1.73 7.22
N TYR A 139 0.69 -0.63 6.49
CA TYR A 139 0.61 0.70 7.09
C TYR A 139 -0.67 0.89 7.92
N LYS A 140 -1.82 0.41 7.41
CA LYS A 140 -3.09 0.49 8.14
C LYS A 140 -3.04 -0.25 9.47
N ASP A 141 -2.48 -1.44 9.47
CA ASP A 141 -2.41 -2.28 10.67
C ASP A 141 -1.49 -1.64 11.72
N ARG A 142 -0.39 -1.05 11.29
CA ARG A 142 0.51 -0.29 12.18
C ARG A 142 -0.15 0.94 12.78
N SER A 143 -0.92 1.69 11.98
CA SER A 143 -1.62 2.88 12.47
C SER A 143 -2.74 2.54 13.45
N ARG A 144 -3.45 1.42 13.23
CA ARG A 144 -4.47 0.92 14.15
C ARG A 144 -3.86 0.44 15.47
N GLY A 145 -2.76 -0.28 15.43
CA GLY A 145 -2.05 -0.73 16.61
C GLY A 145 -1.58 0.43 17.48
N SER A 146 -1.07 1.52 16.87
CA SER A 146 -0.68 2.73 17.59
C SER A 146 -1.85 3.42 18.27
N VAL A 147 -2.99 3.57 17.59
CA VAL A 147 -4.19 4.21 18.19
C VAL A 147 -4.74 3.40 19.36
N LEU A 148 -4.76 2.07 19.26
CA LEU A 148 -5.22 1.20 20.35
C LEU A 148 -4.27 1.26 21.54
N SER A 149 -2.95 1.32 21.32
CA SER A 149 -1.96 1.51 22.37
C SER A 149 -2.16 2.85 23.08
N ASP A 150 -2.28 3.94 22.30
CA ASP A 150 -2.49 5.28 22.86
C ASP A 150 -3.80 5.41 23.65
N LEU A 151 -4.85 4.69 23.22
CA LEU A 151 -6.12 4.63 23.95
C LEU A 151 -6.02 3.83 25.24
N SER A 152 -5.26 2.72 25.26
CA SER A 152 -5.05 1.94 26.47
C SER A 152 -4.22 2.72 27.50
N ASP A 153 -3.17 3.40 27.07
CA ASP A 153 -2.32 4.22 27.92
C ASP A 153 -3.10 5.39 28.55
N ARG A 154 -3.94 6.08 27.76
CA ARG A 154 -4.81 7.13 28.27
C ARG A 154 -5.87 6.61 29.26
N LYS A 155 -6.38 5.40 29.03
CA LYS A 155 -7.34 4.78 29.95
C LYS A 155 -6.69 4.43 31.29
N GLU A 156 -5.46 3.96 31.29
CA GLU A 156 -4.70 3.70 32.51
C GLU A 156 -4.35 4.99 33.26
N GLU A 157 -3.97 6.04 32.54
CA GLU A 157 -3.65 7.34 33.11
C GLU A 157 -4.89 7.99 33.77
N THR A 158 -6.06 7.90 33.12
CA THR A 158 -7.31 8.38 33.71
C THR A 158 -7.79 7.53 34.89
N ALA A 159 -7.52 6.23 34.89
CA ALA A 159 -7.83 5.37 36.04
C ALA A 159 -6.92 5.65 37.23
N ALA A 160 -5.65 5.99 36.98
CA ALA A 160 -4.70 6.36 38.04
C ALA A 160 -4.94 7.78 38.61
N ALA A 161 -5.53 8.67 37.79
CA ALA A 161 -5.84 10.06 38.18
C ALA A 161 -7.18 10.25 38.87
N SER A 162 -7.96 9.20 39.11
CA SER A 162 -9.21 9.29 39.87
C SER A 162 -8.90 9.36 41.36
N PRO A 163 -8.98 10.53 42.02
CA PRO A 163 -8.83 10.60 43.46
C PRO A 163 -10.07 9.93 44.10
N SER A 164 -9.79 8.90 44.89
CA SER A 164 -10.74 8.30 45.79
C SER A 164 -11.17 9.35 46.85
N GLY A 165 -12.09 10.23 46.47
CA GLY A 165 -12.68 11.26 47.33
C GLY A 165 -14.14 10.97 47.60
N LYS A 166 -14.43 9.89 48.27
CA LYS A 166 -15.70 9.78 49.00
C LYS A 166 -15.57 10.62 50.27
N ALA A 167 -15.85 11.92 50.16
CA ALA A 167 -16.20 12.72 51.32
C ALA A 167 -17.57 12.28 51.79
N ALA A 168 -17.58 11.63 52.95
CA ALA A 168 -18.79 11.35 53.72
C ALA A 168 -19.46 12.69 54.06
N ARG A 169 -20.63 12.95 53.51
CA ARG A 169 -21.52 14.01 53.94
C ARG A 169 -22.12 13.57 55.28
N LYS A 170 -21.55 14.11 56.38
CA LYS A 170 -22.15 14.06 57.69
C LYS A 170 -23.41 14.91 57.65
N GLN A 171 -24.57 14.29 57.75
CA GLN A 171 -25.82 14.92 58.04
C GLN A 171 -25.76 15.33 59.51
N GLU A 172 -25.62 16.60 59.74
CA GLU A 172 -25.92 17.18 61.05
C GLU A 172 -27.37 17.59 61.04
N ASP A 173 -28.13 16.82 61.75
CA ASP A 173 -29.52 17.11 62.21
C ASP A 173 -29.39 18.19 63.27
N ALA A 174 -29.93 19.37 63.05
CA ALA A 174 -30.08 20.41 64.03
C ALA A 174 -31.56 20.77 64.13
N ARG A 175 -32.07 20.51 65.25
CA ARG A 175 -33.33 20.98 65.88
C ARG A 175 -33.75 22.42 65.56
#